data_18f286c542cc3b9357550a445a8941de
#
_entry.id   18f286c542cc3b9357550a445a8941de
#
_cell.length_a   1.000
_cell.length_b   1.000
_cell.length_c   1.000
_cell.angle_alpha   90.00
_cell.angle_beta   90.00
_cell.angle_gamma   90.00
#
_symmetry.space_group_name_H-M   'P 1'
#
loop_
_entity.id
_entity.type
_entity.pdbx_description
1 polymer ?
#
loop_
_entity_poly.entity_id
_entity_poly.type
_entity_poly.pdbx_seq_one_letter_code
_entity_poly.pdbx_strand_id
1 'polypeptide(L)'
;MVYIIMIALVTGLAAADFITGWASAFIRGDVKSSEMRKGGIRKLAEIVVMAAAIGVNIAVDMIAQYSGAEGVFADIVGAFSAYGVAVYIVLMEIVSILENYVEMNPGAKWASKIMKRLGGVGHDRE
;
A
#
# COMPACT_ATOMS: atom_id res chain seq x y z
N MET A 1 20.06 1.36 0.46
CA MET A 1 19.53 0.44 -0.59
C MET A 1 18.12 -0.06 -0.27
N VAL A 2 17.83 -0.52 0.94
CA VAL A 2 16.51 -1.05 1.34
C VAL A 2 15.36 -0.05 1.12
N TYR A 3 15.47 1.17 1.56
CA TYR A 3 14.42 2.19 1.41
C TYR A 3 14.08 2.50 -0.06
N ILE A 4 15.07 2.45 -0.96
CA ILE A 4 14.83 2.61 -2.40
C ILE A 4 13.98 1.46 -2.94
N ILE A 5 14.27 0.23 -2.51
CA ILE A 5 13.49 -0.96 -2.89
C ILE A 5 12.05 -0.85 -2.36
N MET A 6 11.86 -0.38 -1.12
CA MET A 6 10.53 -0.20 -0.52
C MET A 6 9.71 0.83 -1.30
N ILE A 7 10.27 2.00 -1.62
CA ILE A 7 9.59 3.03 -2.42
C ILE A 7 9.27 2.48 -3.82
N ALA A 8 10.22 1.81 -4.46
CA ALA A 8 10.02 1.24 -5.80
C ALA A 8 8.90 0.19 -5.81
N LEU A 9 8.85 -0.68 -4.79
CA LEU A 9 7.81 -1.70 -4.63
C LEU A 9 6.44 -1.06 -4.41
N VAL A 10 6.32 -0.13 -3.46
CA VAL A 10 5.06 0.57 -3.17
C VAL A 10 4.58 1.33 -4.41
N THR A 11 5.46 2.09 -5.06
CA THR A 11 5.11 2.85 -6.27
C THR A 11 4.70 1.94 -7.42
N GLY A 12 5.42 0.82 -7.61
CA GLY A 12 5.11 -0.16 -8.66
C GLY A 12 3.76 -0.83 -8.44
N LEU A 13 3.43 -1.23 -7.21
CA LEU A 13 2.13 -1.82 -6.89
C LEU A 13 1.00 -0.79 -6.98
N ALA A 14 1.21 0.44 -6.50
CA ALA A 14 0.24 1.53 -6.64
C ALA A 14 -0.09 1.82 -8.12
N ALA A 15 0.93 1.81 -9.00
CA ALA A 15 0.73 1.95 -10.43
C ALA A 15 -0.03 0.74 -11.03
N ALA A 16 0.33 -0.48 -10.62
CA ALA A 16 -0.35 -1.70 -11.08
C ALA A 16 -1.83 -1.72 -10.65
N ASP A 17 -2.13 -1.36 -9.39
CA ASP A 17 -3.52 -1.24 -8.92
C ASP A 17 -4.30 -0.18 -9.71
N PHE A 18 -3.70 0.99 -9.92
CA PHE A 18 -4.34 2.04 -10.71
C PHE A 18 -4.65 1.59 -12.14
N ILE A 19 -3.71 0.89 -12.80
CA ILE A 19 -3.89 0.37 -14.16
C ILE A 19 -4.96 -0.73 -14.19
N THR A 20 -4.95 -1.67 -13.24
CA THR A 20 -5.94 -2.75 -13.18
C THR A 20 -7.33 -2.23 -12.84
N GLY A 21 -7.44 -1.23 -11.97
CA GLY A 21 -8.70 -0.55 -11.66
C GLY A 21 -9.27 0.18 -12.88
N TRP A 22 -8.42 0.88 -13.63
CA TRP A 22 -8.82 1.51 -14.89
C TRP A 22 -9.28 0.47 -15.92
N ALA A 23 -8.53 -0.63 -16.09
CA ALA A 23 -8.89 -1.70 -17.02
C ALA A 23 -10.22 -2.35 -16.64
N SER A 24 -10.45 -2.62 -15.34
CA SER A 24 -11.72 -3.14 -14.82
C SER A 24 -12.89 -2.21 -15.15
N ALA A 25 -12.74 -0.91 -14.88
CA ALA A 25 -13.76 0.10 -15.20
C ALA A 25 -14.03 0.20 -16.70
N PHE A 26 -12.97 0.09 -17.52
CA PHE A 26 -13.09 0.12 -18.99
C PHE A 26 -13.88 -1.08 -19.53
N ILE A 27 -13.58 -2.28 -19.05
CA ILE A 27 -14.29 -3.52 -19.45
C ILE A 27 -15.78 -3.45 -19.07
N ARG A 28 -16.10 -2.86 -17.91
CA ARG A 28 -17.49 -2.68 -17.47
C ARG A 28 -18.23 -1.52 -18.15
N GLY A 29 -17.53 -0.68 -18.92
CA GLY A 29 -18.12 0.50 -19.55
C GLY A 29 -18.46 1.63 -18.56
N ASP A 30 -17.87 1.64 -17.36
CA ASP A 30 -18.15 2.59 -16.27
C ASP A 30 -16.92 3.44 -15.92
N VAL A 31 -16.25 3.98 -16.93
CA VAL A 31 -15.08 4.85 -16.74
C VAL A 31 -15.53 6.26 -16.35
N LYS A 32 -15.28 6.65 -15.10
CA LYS A 32 -15.57 7.99 -14.58
C LYS A 32 -14.28 8.74 -14.26
N SER A 33 -14.05 9.87 -14.92
CA SER A 33 -12.86 10.71 -14.69
C SER A 33 -12.71 11.20 -13.26
N SER A 34 -13.82 11.38 -12.53
CA SER A 34 -13.81 11.75 -11.11
C SER A 34 -13.27 10.64 -10.22
N GLU A 35 -13.67 9.39 -10.47
CA GLU A 35 -13.18 8.22 -9.71
C GLU A 35 -11.71 7.95 -10.01
N MET A 36 -11.28 8.10 -11.26
CA MET A 36 -9.87 7.98 -11.63
C MET A 36 -9.00 9.04 -10.92
N ARG A 37 -9.46 10.30 -10.85
CA ARG A 37 -8.73 11.34 -10.11
C ARG A 37 -8.63 11.02 -8.62
N LYS A 38 -9.71 10.58 -7.99
CA LYS A 38 -9.69 10.17 -6.58
C LYS A 38 -8.73 9.01 -6.33
N GLY A 39 -8.75 8.00 -7.21
CA GLY A 39 -7.81 6.89 -7.17
C GLY A 39 -6.36 7.35 -7.27
N GLY A 40 -6.03 8.20 -8.24
CA GLY A 40 -4.68 8.75 -8.41
C GLY A 40 -4.21 9.57 -7.21
N ILE A 41 -5.07 10.42 -6.63
CA ILE A 41 -4.74 11.20 -5.41
C ILE A 41 -4.48 10.26 -4.22
N ARG A 42 -5.26 9.19 -4.06
CA ARG A 42 -5.04 8.19 -3.01
C ARG A 42 -3.66 7.54 -3.14
N LYS A 43 -3.29 7.13 -4.35
CA LYS A 43 -1.97 6.53 -4.62
C LYS A 43 -0.81 7.49 -4.36
N LEU A 44 -0.98 8.76 -4.70
CA LEU A 44 0.01 9.79 -4.33
C LEU A 44 0.13 9.93 -2.81
N ALA A 45 -0.98 9.92 -2.08
CA ALA A 45 -0.96 9.99 -0.61
C ALA A 45 -0.22 8.79 0.01
N GLU A 46 -0.41 7.57 -0.50
CA GLU A 46 0.29 6.36 -0.05
C GLU A 46 1.81 6.48 -0.24
N ILE A 47 2.26 7.00 -1.39
CA ILE A 47 3.69 7.24 -1.67
C ILE A 47 4.25 8.30 -0.70
N VAL A 48 3.51 9.37 -0.42
CA VAL A 48 3.90 10.41 0.53
C VAL A 48 4.00 9.84 1.95
N VAL A 49 3.04 9.03 2.37
CA VAL A 49 3.08 8.36 3.69
C VAL A 49 4.29 7.43 3.79
N MET A 50 4.59 6.67 2.75
CA MET A 50 5.78 5.82 2.71
C MET A 50 7.08 6.63 2.82
N ALA A 51 7.18 7.71 2.06
CA ALA A 51 8.34 8.60 2.11
C ALA A 51 8.50 9.25 3.50
N ALA A 52 7.40 9.66 4.12
CA ALA A 52 7.41 10.22 5.48
C ALA A 52 7.87 9.17 6.51
N ALA A 53 7.39 7.92 6.43
CA ALA A 53 7.81 6.85 7.32
C ALA A 53 9.32 6.56 7.20
N ILE A 54 9.85 6.54 5.97
CA ILE A 54 11.30 6.41 5.74
C ILE A 54 12.06 7.60 6.34
N GLY A 55 11.57 8.82 6.13
CA GLY A 55 12.18 10.03 6.69
C GLY A 55 12.25 9.99 8.22
N VAL A 56 11.18 9.54 8.88
CA VAL A 56 11.15 9.35 10.34
C VAL A 56 12.19 8.32 10.77
N ASN A 57 12.27 7.15 10.11
CA ASN A 57 13.27 6.14 10.46
C ASN A 57 14.70 6.70 10.33
N ILE A 58 15.02 7.39 9.23
CA ILE A 58 16.35 7.99 9.04
C ILE A 58 16.64 9.03 10.12
N ALA A 59 15.68 9.91 10.43
CA ALA A 59 15.85 10.95 11.44
C ALA A 59 16.09 10.35 12.84
N VAL A 60 15.35 9.31 13.20
CA VAL A 60 15.51 8.64 14.50
C VAL A 60 16.86 7.95 14.59
N ASP A 61 17.29 7.23 13.54
CA ASP A 61 18.62 6.61 13.49
C ASP A 61 19.73 7.66 13.69
N MET A 62 19.63 8.82 13.03
CA MET A 62 20.57 9.91 13.18
C MET A 62 20.59 10.49 14.59
N ILE A 63 19.42 10.72 15.19
CA ILE A 63 19.29 11.25 16.57
C ILE A 63 19.85 10.24 17.57
N ALA A 64 19.55 8.95 17.41
CA ALA A 64 20.06 7.89 18.28
C ALA A 64 21.59 7.83 18.29
N GLN A 65 22.21 7.91 17.11
CA GLN A 65 23.68 7.96 16.97
C GLN A 65 24.29 9.19 17.64
N TYR A 66 23.62 10.34 17.58
CA TYR A 66 24.13 11.59 18.16
C TYR A 66 23.98 11.66 19.68
N SER A 67 22.89 11.10 20.22
CA SER A 67 22.52 11.21 21.65
C SER A 67 23.00 10.03 22.49
N GLY A 68 23.44 8.92 21.87
CA GLY A 68 23.74 7.67 22.57
C GLY A 68 22.53 6.98 23.19
N ALA A 69 21.32 7.41 22.82
CA ALA A 69 20.03 6.95 23.38
C ALA A 69 19.35 5.88 22.52
N GLU A 70 20.11 4.95 21.97
CA GLU A 70 19.63 3.96 20.99
C GLU A 70 18.42 3.14 21.51
N GLY A 71 18.38 2.79 22.81
CA GLY A 71 17.31 1.96 23.37
C GLY A 71 15.96 2.68 23.48
N VAL A 72 15.95 3.99 23.78
CA VAL A 72 14.69 4.75 24.00
C VAL A 72 13.95 4.99 22.70
N PHE A 73 14.68 5.16 21.59
CA PHE A 73 14.09 5.42 20.28
C PHE A 73 13.64 4.16 19.55
N ALA A 74 14.20 2.99 19.88
CA ALA A 74 13.83 1.73 19.26
C ALA A 74 12.33 1.39 19.41
N ASP A 75 11.74 1.68 20.57
CA ASP A 75 10.31 1.44 20.82
C ASP A 75 9.41 2.40 20.03
N ILE A 76 9.83 3.66 19.87
CA ILE A 76 9.09 4.66 19.08
C ILE A 76 9.14 4.31 17.59
N VAL A 77 10.31 3.90 17.11
CA VAL A 77 10.50 3.48 15.70
C VAL A 77 9.73 2.20 15.39
N GLY A 78 9.63 1.28 16.34
CA GLY A 78 8.84 0.05 16.19
C GLY A 78 7.37 0.31 15.84
N ALA A 79 6.77 1.36 16.43
CA ALA A 79 5.37 1.74 16.19
C ALA A 79 5.15 2.39 14.80
N PHE A 80 6.16 3.13 14.27
CA PHE A 80 6.10 3.83 12.98
C PHE A 80 7.17 3.35 11.99
N SER A 81 7.50 2.06 12.07
CA SER A 81 8.50 1.47 11.20
C SER A 81 8.13 1.62 9.72
N ALA A 82 9.05 2.13 8.91
CA ALA A 82 8.90 2.16 7.47
C ALA A 82 8.59 0.76 6.90
N TYR A 83 9.09 -0.30 7.53
CA TYR A 83 8.77 -1.69 7.17
C TYR A 83 7.29 -2.01 7.42
N GLY A 84 6.75 -1.63 8.59
CA GLY A 84 5.33 -1.85 8.91
C GLY A 84 4.41 -1.10 7.94
N VAL A 85 4.73 0.15 7.64
CA VAL A 85 3.99 0.96 6.66
C VAL A 85 4.09 0.34 5.27
N ALA A 86 5.29 -0.08 4.83
CA ALA A 86 5.46 -0.73 3.54
C ALA A 86 4.66 -2.03 3.42
N VAL A 87 4.73 -2.90 4.42
CA VAL A 87 3.96 -4.16 4.45
C VAL A 87 2.47 -3.89 4.39
N TYR A 88 1.97 -2.91 5.15
CA TYR A 88 0.56 -2.52 5.13
C TYR A 88 0.13 -2.07 3.73
N ILE A 89 0.85 -1.12 3.11
CA ILE A 89 0.52 -0.62 1.78
C ILE A 89 0.59 -1.74 0.75
N VAL A 90 1.65 -2.56 0.77
CA VAL A 90 1.82 -3.69 -0.16
C VAL A 90 0.64 -4.67 -0.08
N LEU A 91 0.20 -5.01 1.12
CA LEU A 91 -0.96 -5.90 1.30
C LEU A 91 -2.25 -5.27 0.76
N MET A 92 -2.48 -3.98 1.02
CA MET A 92 -3.64 -3.26 0.50
C MET A 92 -3.64 -3.19 -1.03
N GLU A 93 -2.48 -2.93 -1.64
CA GLU A 93 -2.34 -2.90 -3.09
C GLU A 93 -2.59 -4.27 -3.74
N ILE A 94 -2.05 -5.34 -3.14
CA ILE A 94 -2.28 -6.70 -3.62
C ILE A 94 -3.76 -7.06 -3.55
N VAL A 95 -4.44 -6.74 -2.45
CA VAL A 95 -5.89 -6.99 -2.31
C VAL A 95 -6.66 -6.23 -3.39
N SER A 96 -6.37 -4.94 -3.58
CA SER A 96 -7.05 -4.10 -4.58
C SER A 96 -6.82 -4.62 -6.01
N ILE A 97 -5.59 -5.02 -6.35
CA ILE A 97 -5.29 -5.65 -7.65
C ILE A 97 -6.09 -6.94 -7.84
N LEU A 98 -6.19 -7.77 -6.80
CA LEU A 98 -6.98 -9.01 -6.86
C LEU A 98 -8.48 -8.73 -7.01
N GLU A 99 -9.01 -7.71 -6.34
CA GLU A 99 -10.39 -7.25 -6.51
C GLU A 99 -10.66 -6.83 -7.96
N ASN A 100 -9.82 -5.97 -8.51
CA ASN A 100 -9.90 -5.55 -9.91
C ASN A 100 -9.82 -6.75 -10.86
N TYR A 101 -8.93 -7.72 -10.58
CA TYR A 101 -8.80 -8.93 -11.39
C TYR A 101 -10.04 -9.82 -11.34
N VAL A 102 -10.63 -10.01 -10.17
CA VAL A 102 -11.88 -10.79 -9.99
C VAL A 102 -13.05 -10.12 -10.70
N GLU A 103 -13.14 -8.78 -10.66
CA GLU A 103 -14.16 -8.03 -11.40
C GLU A 103 -14.04 -8.22 -12.92
N MET A 104 -12.81 -8.26 -13.44
CA MET A 104 -12.56 -8.55 -14.86
C MET A 104 -12.79 -10.01 -15.23
N ASN A 105 -12.58 -10.93 -14.27
CA ASN A 105 -12.63 -12.38 -14.47
C ASN A 105 -13.45 -13.08 -13.38
N PRO A 106 -14.80 -13.03 -13.44
CA PRO A 106 -15.66 -13.62 -12.40
C PRO A 106 -15.46 -15.13 -12.19
N GLY A 107 -14.88 -15.83 -13.18
CA GLY A 107 -14.54 -17.25 -13.09
C GLY A 107 -13.24 -17.58 -12.34
N ALA A 108 -12.48 -16.59 -11.92
CA ALA A 108 -11.19 -16.78 -11.24
C ALA A 108 -11.36 -17.14 -9.76
N LYS A 109 -11.88 -18.34 -9.48
CA LYS A 109 -12.19 -18.83 -8.11
C LYS A 109 -10.99 -18.81 -7.16
N TRP A 110 -9.77 -18.98 -7.69
CA TRP A 110 -8.55 -18.94 -6.90
C TRP A 110 -8.28 -17.55 -6.34
N ALA A 111 -8.45 -16.49 -7.16
CA ALA A 111 -8.25 -15.11 -6.73
C ALA A 111 -9.30 -14.69 -5.70
N SER A 112 -10.58 -15.05 -5.91
CA SER A 112 -11.65 -14.84 -4.93
C SER A 112 -11.36 -15.53 -3.59
N LYS A 113 -10.74 -16.73 -3.62
CA LYS A 113 -10.38 -17.46 -2.40
C LYS A 113 -9.24 -16.79 -1.64
N ILE A 114 -8.24 -16.26 -2.34
CA ILE A 114 -7.13 -15.49 -1.72
C ILE A 114 -7.68 -14.20 -1.12
N MET A 115 -8.48 -13.44 -1.88
CA MET A 115 -9.10 -12.20 -1.43
C MET A 115 -9.93 -12.40 -0.16
N LYS A 116 -10.76 -13.46 -0.09
CA LYS A 116 -11.50 -13.80 1.13
C LYS A 116 -10.62 -14.09 2.33
N ARG A 117 -9.43 -14.67 2.14
CA ARG A 117 -8.47 -14.94 3.23
C ARG A 117 -7.76 -13.67 3.69
N LEU A 118 -7.44 -12.77 2.78
CA LEU A 118 -6.76 -11.51 3.08
C LEU A 118 -7.75 -10.43 3.56
N GLY A 119 -8.95 -10.37 2.98
CA GLY A 119 -10.00 -9.42 3.33
C GLY A 119 -10.84 -9.80 4.55
N GLY A 120 -10.73 -11.04 5.05
CA GLY A 120 -11.36 -11.47 6.31
C GLY A 120 -10.81 -10.78 7.56
N VAL A 121 -9.86 -9.86 7.41
CA VAL A 121 -9.34 -9.00 8.47
C VAL A 121 -10.03 -7.61 8.49
N GLY A 122 -10.93 -7.30 7.56
CA GLY A 122 -11.41 -5.92 7.37
C GLY A 122 -12.88 -5.69 7.04
N HIS A 123 -13.76 -6.68 6.98
CA HIS A 123 -15.18 -6.46 6.65
C HIS A 123 -16.14 -7.06 7.68
N ASP A 124 -16.12 -6.53 8.89
CA ASP A 124 -17.30 -6.34 9.73
C ASP A 124 -17.59 -4.83 9.78
N ARG A 125 -18.25 -4.32 8.75
CA ARG A 125 -18.93 -3.02 8.76
C ARG A 125 -20.31 -3.22 8.14
N GLU A 126 -21.24 -3.60 8.99
CA GLU A 126 -22.62 -3.17 8.83
C GLU A 126 -22.72 -1.66 9.08
#